data_efe93857c2e6e96cb8430550c7c70a96
#
_entry.id   efe93857c2e6e96cb8430550c7c70a96
#
_cell.length_a   1.000
_cell.length_b   1.000
_cell.length_c   1.000
_cell.angle_alpha   90.00
_cell.angle_beta   90.00
_cell.angle_gamma   90.00
#
_symmetry.space_group_name_H-M   'P 1'
#
loop_
_entity.id
_entity.type
_entity.pdbx_description
1 polymer ?
#
loop_
_entity_poly.entity_id
_entity_poly.type
_entity_poly.pdbx_seq_one_letter_code
_entity_poly.pdbx_strand_id
1 'polypeptide(L)'
;MTTTLRPTEPLQRAADGTRSRHYQVCVNSRPVGAIHLGTSRAFGDAVAVIHRLRIDEPDRRRGRGTVAALAAEEVARGWGCRQIQVSLAADADADADAEAGRRLADALGYVLRNRAMTKPLGDTAPALPAGSRARAMTADEFAAWQAYETEHYARTWIERGVPEDAAYAKARSDHEQLLPHGRDSENMLISVLEHEEERVGVLWLGLQEDRAFVFDVEVDAAHRGRGHGRTLMLLAEAQAVAAGRRLIGLNVFAGNTAAEHLYESLGYATTRGYYSKPLP
;
A
#
# COMPACT_ATOMS: atom_id res chain seq x y z
N MET A 1 -19.35 7.14 31.96
CA MET A 1 -18.80 8.20 31.11
C MET A 1 -19.06 7.78 29.67
N THR A 2 -19.84 8.57 28.92
CA THR A 2 -20.21 8.22 27.54
C THR A 2 -19.30 8.98 26.57
N THR A 3 -18.62 8.27 25.70
CA THR A 3 -17.84 8.85 24.58
C THR A 3 -18.67 8.75 23.31
N THR A 4 -18.82 9.83 22.57
CA THR A 4 -19.63 9.91 21.35
C THR A 4 -18.86 10.61 20.24
N LEU A 5 -19.18 10.29 18.99
CA LEU A 5 -18.74 11.04 17.82
C LEU A 5 -19.84 12.03 17.41
N ARG A 6 -19.50 13.31 17.41
CA ARG A 6 -20.40 14.39 16.95
C ARG A 6 -19.92 14.86 15.59
N PRO A 7 -20.73 14.73 14.53
CA PRO A 7 -20.38 15.31 13.24
C PRO A 7 -20.13 16.81 13.34
N THR A 8 -19.08 17.31 12.69
CA THR A 8 -18.77 18.75 12.62
C THR A 8 -19.25 19.38 11.32
N GLU A 9 -19.61 18.54 10.35
CA GLU A 9 -20.04 18.94 9.02
C GLU A 9 -20.98 17.90 8.41
N PRO A 10 -21.74 18.23 7.34
CA PRO A 10 -22.47 17.25 6.55
C PRO A 10 -21.53 16.21 5.94
N LEU A 11 -22.06 15.02 5.59
CA LEU A 11 -21.33 13.99 4.87
C LEU A 11 -20.89 14.55 3.50
N GLN A 12 -19.58 14.62 3.30
CA GLN A 12 -18.99 15.05 2.03
C GLN A 12 -18.99 13.88 1.05
N ARG A 13 -19.24 14.18 -0.24
CA ARG A 13 -19.12 13.25 -1.35
C ARG A 13 -18.25 13.88 -2.41
N ALA A 14 -17.13 13.21 -2.73
CA ALA A 14 -16.24 13.65 -3.79
C ALA A 14 -16.74 13.18 -5.17
N ALA A 15 -16.20 13.76 -6.25
CA ALA A 15 -16.56 13.40 -7.62
C ALA A 15 -16.21 11.94 -7.97
N ASP A 16 -15.21 11.36 -7.30
CA ASP A 16 -14.81 9.95 -7.41
C ASP A 16 -15.72 8.98 -6.62
N GLY A 17 -16.83 9.48 -6.05
CA GLY A 17 -17.79 8.72 -5.26
C GLY A 17 -17.38 8.48 -3.81
N THR A 18 -16.16 8.85 -3.41
CA THR A 18 -15.73 8.68 -2.01
C THR A 18 -16.54 9.55 -1.07
N ARG A 19 -16.76 9.03 0.12
CA ARG A 19 -17.43 9.73 1.23
C ARG A 19 -16.44 10.07 2.31
N SER A 20 -16.59 11.23 2.95
CA SER A 20 -15.79 11.57 4.13
C SER A 20 -16.55 12.49 5.10
N ARG A 21 -16.16 12.44 6.36
CA ARG A 21 -16.72 13.27 7.41
C ARG A 21 -15.77 13.47 8.58
N HIS A 22 -15.74 14.68 9.10
CA HIS A 22 -15.06 14.99 10.35
C HIS A 22 -16.02 14.88 11.54
N TYR A 23 -15.49 14.39 12.65
CA TYR A 23 -16.22 14.27 13.90
C TYR A 23 -15.37 14.81 15.06
N GLN A 24 -16.02 15.46 16.02
CA GLN A 24 -15.48 15.65 17.34
C GLN A 24 -15.67 14.40 18.19
N VAL A 25 -14.61 13.98 18.89
CA VAL A 25 -14.71 13.00 19.96
C VAL A 25 -15.13 13.73 21.22
N CYS A 26 -16.29 13.38 21.77
CA CYS A 26 -16.86 14.07 22.95
C CYS A 26 -16.98 13.09 24.13
N VAL A 27 -16.67 13.55 25.33
CA VAL A 27 -16.95 12.85 26.60
C VAL A 27 -17.88 13.72 27.41
N ASN A 28 -19.08 13.20 27.72
CA ASN A 28 -20.14 13.96 28.38
C ASN A 28 -20.36 15.34 27.69
N SER A 29 -20.46 15.34 26.38
CA SER A 29 -20.60 16.51 25.50
C SER A 29 -19.39 17.44 25.41
N ARG A 30 -18.32 17.28 26.20
CA ARG A 30 -17.09 18.07 26.10
C ARG A 30 -16.20 17.49 25.00
N PRO A 31 -15.76 18.30 24.02
CA PRO A 31 -14.78 17.86 23.04
C PRO A 31 -13.44 17.46 23.70
N VAL A 32 -12.87 16.33 23.24
CA VAL A 32 -11.61 15.77 23.75
C VAL A 32 -10.70 15.27 22.63
N GLY A 33 -11.10 15.49 21.38
CA GLY A 33 -10.35 15.07 20.22
C GLY A 33 -11.16 15.14 18.94
N ALA A 34 -10.59 14.64 17.86
CA ALA A 34 -11.21 14.61 16.53
C ALA A 34 -10.86 13.33 15.78
N ILE A 35 -11.77 12.93 14.89
CA ILE A 35 -11.54 11.85 13.93
C ILE A 35 -12.03 12.27 12.54
N HIS A 36 -11.24 11.91 11.51
CA HIS A 36 -11.62 12.02 10.11
C HIS A 36 -11.78 10.62 9.55
N LEU A 37 -13.00 10.28 9.15
CA LEU A 37 -13.39 9.00 8.57
C LEU A 37 -13.83 9.22 7.14
N GLY A 38 -13.44 8.31 6.25
CA GLY A 38 -13.90 8.32 4.85
C GLY A 38 -13.97 6.92 4.28
N THR A 39 -14.34 6.82 2.99
CA THR A 39 -14.23 5.58 2.21
C THR A 39 -12.94 5.57 1.40
N SER A 40 -12.48 4.39 1.03
CA SER A 40 -11.25 4.19 0.29
C SER A 40 -11.40 4.63 -1.17
N ARG A 41 -10.46 5.44 -1.68
CA ARG A 41 -10.40 5.73 -3.13
C ARG A 41 -10.15 4.47 -3.96
N ALA A 42 -9.40 3.53 -3.40
CA ALA A 42 -9.00 2.32 -4.11
C ALA A 42 -10.07 1.21 -4.11
N PHE A 43 -10.95 1.19 -3.10
CA PHE A 43 -11.95 0.12 -2.89
C PHE A 43 -13.38 0.66 -2.74
N GLY A 44 -13.58 1.94 -3.02
CA GLY A 44 -14.89 2.58 -2.95
C GLY A 44 -15.57 2.43 -1.59
N ASP A 45 -16.87 2.27 -1.63
CA ASP A 45 -17.75 2.19 -0.45
C ASP A 45 -17.60 0.90 0.37
N ALA A 46 -16.94 -0.12 -0.19
CA ALA A 46 -16.72 -1.39 0.52
C ALA A 46 -15.76 -1.27 1.71
N VAL A 47 -14.87 -0.26 1.68
CA VAL A 47 -13.78 -0.12 2.64
C VAL A 47 -13.75 1.28 3.23
N ALA A 48 -13.89 1.40 4.54
CA ALA A 48 -13.68 2.65 5.28
C ALA A 48 -12.18 2.90 5.57
N VAL A 49 -11.83 4.17 5.75
CA VAL A 49 -10.47 4.59 6.11
C VAL A 49 -10.54 5.60 7.27
N ILE A 50 -9.84 5.32 8.35
CA ILE A 50 -9.53 6.33 9.36
C ILE A 50 -8.32 7.13 8.87
N HIS A 51 -8.58 8.32 8.31
CA HIS A 51 -7.52 9.21 7.83
C HIS A 51 -6.73 9.84 8.99
N ARG A 52 -7.43 10.13 10.09
CA ARG A 52 -6.84 10.74 11.28
C ARG A 52 -7.70 10.43 12.50
N LEU A 53 -7.05 10.08 13.62
CA LEU A 53 -7.63 10.05 14.96
C LEU A 53 -6.67 10.77 15.90
N ARG A 54 -7.16 11.79 16.58
CA ARG A 54 -6.38 12.53 17.57
C ARG A 54 -7.20 12.73 18.85
N ILE A 55 -6.58 12.42 19.98
CA ILE A 55 -7.11 12.76 21.31
C ILE A 55 -6.21 13.85 21.87
N ASP A 56 -6.83 14.90 22.43
CA ASP A 56 -6.15 16.04 23.03
C ASP A 56 -5.31 15.58 24.23
N GLU A 57 -4.13 16.15 24.39
CA GLU A 57 -3.11 15.66 25.33
C GLU A 57 -3.62 15.44 26.76
N PRO A 58 -4.41 16.37 27.37
CA PRO A 58 -4.93 16.17 28.73
C PRO A 58 -5.89 14.99 28.88
N ASP A 59 -6.40 14.50 27.72
CA ASP A 59 -7.42 13.46 27.64
C ASP A 59 -6.90 12.11 27.16
N ARG A 60 -5.60 12.03 26.85
CA ARG A 60 -4.92 10.79 26.43
C ARG A 60 -4.82 9.76 27.56
N ARG A 61 -4.54 8.51 27.20
CA ARG A 61 -4.33 7.36 28.12
C ARG A 61 -5.48 7.05 29.07
N ARG A 62 -6.72 7.39 28.64
CA ARG A 62 -7.96 7.16 29.37
C ARG A 62 -8.97 6.33 28.58
N GLY A 63 -8.49 5.52 27.60
CA GLY A 63 -9.33 4.68 26.74
C GLY A 63 -10.13 5.44 25.67
N ARG A 64 -10.00 6.77 25.55
CA ARG A 64 -10.85 7.59 24.68
C ARG A 64 -10.58 7.35 23.20
N GLY A 65 -9.32 7.07 22.81
CA GLY A 65 -8.95 6.67 21.44
C GLY A 65 -9.61 5.36 21.05
N THR A 66 -9.62 4.39 21.96
CA THR A 66 -10.27 3.08 21.77
C THR A 66 -11.76 3.23 21.50
N VAL A 67 -12.47 4.00 22.34
CA VAL A 67 -13.92 4.21 22.16
C VAL A 67 -14.20 5.01 20.89
N ALA A 68 -13.37 6.00 20.55
CA ALA A 68 -13.53 6.76 19.32
C ALA A 68 -13.33 5.89 18.07
N ALA A 69 -12.33 5.01 18.07
CA ALA A 69 -12.10 4.08 16.96
C ALA A 69 -13.25 3.08 16.81
N LEU A 70 -13.75 2.49 17.93
CA LEU A 70 -14.92 1.61 17.90
C LEU A 70 -16.17 2.33 17.40
N ALA A 71 -16.39 3.58 17.81
CA ALA A 71 -17.51 4.38 17.30
C ALA A 71 -17.36 4.69 15.80
N ALA A 72 -16.13 4.87 15.29
CA ALA A 72 -15.87 5.02 13.86
C ALA A 72 -16.15 3.72 13.09
N GLU A 73 -15.88 2.55 13.67
CA GLU A 73 -16.26 1.26 13.09
C GLU A 73 -17.78 1.14 12.93
N GLU A 74 -18.56 1.59 13.93
CA GLU A 74 -20.03 1.62 13.83
C GLU A 74 -20.52 2.58 12.75
N VAL A 75 -19.91 3.76 12.62
CA VAL A 75 -20.23 4.68 11.54
C VAL A 75 -19.92 4.06 10.18
N ALA A 76 -18.77 3.38 10.05
CA ALA A 76 -18.38 2.69 8.82
C ALA A 76 -19.37 1.56 8.46
N ARG A 77 -19.84 0.76 9.43
CA ARG A 77 -20.93 -0.23 9.23
C ARG A 77 -22.20 0.44 8.75
N GLY A 78 -22.58 1.56 9.37
CA GLY A 78 -23.74 2.37 8.95
C GLY A 78 -23.60 2.94 7.52
N TRP A 79 -22.38 3.06 7.00
CA TRP A 79 -22.12 3.40 5.60
C TRP A 79 -22.14 2.19 4.67
N GLY A 80 -22.27 0.97 5.18
CA GLY A 80 -22.24 -0.28 4.41
C GLY A 80 -20.84 -0.80 4.13
N CYS A 81 -19.81 -0.27 4.81
CA CYS A 81 -18.44 -0.76 4.65
C CYS A 81 -18.29 -2.14 5.31
N ARG A 82 -17.56 -3.03 4.66
CA ARG A 82 -17.28 -4.40 5.14
C ARG A 82 -15.88 -4.53 5.73
N GLN A 83 -15.05 -3.52 5.58
CA GLN A 83 -13.69 -3.44 6.11
C GLN A 83 -13.35 -2.01 6.51
N ILE A 84 -12.49 -1.84 7.51
CA ILE A 84 -11.93 -0.54 7.87
C ILE A 84 -10.40 -0.61 7.87
N GLN A 85 -9.76 0.47 7.45
CA GLN A 85 -8.32 0.57 7.28
C GLN A 85 -7.75 1.79 8.01
N VAL A 86 -6.49 1.68 8.41
CA VAL A 86 -5.68 2.78 8.94
C VAL A 86 -4.25 2.64 8.44
N SER A 87 -3.60 3.77 8.18
CA SER A 87 -2.17 3.79 7.86
C SER A 87 -1.39 4.52 8.95
N LEU A 88 -0.28 3.89 9.38
CA LEU A 88 0.55 4.38 10.47
C LEU A 88 2.01 4.51 10.00
N ALA A 89 2.66 5.61 10.38
CA ALA A 89 4.10 5.76 10.12
C ALA A 89 4.89 4.65 10.83
N ALA A 90 6.00 4.22 10.21
CA ALA A 90 6.82 3.15 10.75
C ALA A 90 7.90 3.65 11.72
N ASP A 91 8.36 4.90 11.56
CA ASP A 91 9.43 5.45 12.38
C ASP A 91 8.99 5.61 13.83
N ALA A 92 9.48 4.69 14.67
CA ALA A 92 9.24 4.69 16.12
C ALA A 92 10.00 5.83 16.83
N ASP A 93 11.10 6.28 16.24
CA ASP A 93 11.99 7.27 16.86
C ASP A 93 11.52 8.73 16.66
N ALA A 94 10.62 8.97 15.73
CA ALA A 94 10.17 10.32 15.38
C ALA A 94 8.82 10.72 16.01
N ASP A 95 7.95 9.76 16.42
CA ASP A 95 6.60 10.11 16.86
C ASP A 95 6.00 9.10 17.86
N ALA A 96 5.94 9.53 19.14
CA ALA A 96 5.22 8.79 20.19
C ALA A 96 3.74 8.54 19.84
N ASP A 97 3.16 9.34 18.96
CA ASP A 97 1.79 9.17 18.48
C ASP A 97 1.68 7.99 17.49
N ALA A 98 2.71 7.70 16.68
CA ALA A 98 2.72 6.54 15.78
C ALA A 98 2.75 5.22 16.56
N GLU A 99 3.59 5.14 17.60
CA GLU A 99 3.63 3.96 18.47
C GLU A 99 2.32 3.75 19.24
N ALA A 100 1.71 4.84 19.75
CA ALA A 100 0.40 4.78 20.39
C ALA A 100 -0.68 4.33 19.40
N GLY A 101 -0.61 4.77 18.15
CA GLY A 101 -1.48 4.34 17.05
C GLY A 101 -1.35 2.83 16.77
N ARG A 102 -0.14 2.29 16.70
CA ARG A 102 0.11 0.84 16.50
C ARG A 102 -0.50 0.02 17.63
N ARG A 103 -0.19 0.37 18.90
CA ARG A 103 -0.77 -0.31 20.07
C ARG A 103 -2.28 -0.28 20.09
N LEU A 104 -2.88 0.84 19.66
CA LEU A 104 -4.32 0.98 19.57
C LEU A 104 -4.89 0.07 18.46
N ALA A 105 -4.28 0.05 17.30
CA ALA A 105 -4.68 -0.80 16.18
C ALA A 105 -4.62 -2.29 16.58
N ASP A 106 -3.51 -2.73 17.17
CA ASP A 106 -3.31 -4.11 17.64
C ASP A 106 -4.37 -4.49 18.71
N ALA A 107 -4.58 -3.61 19.70
CA ALA A 107 -5.57 -3.84 20.76
C ALA A 107 -7.02 -3.92 20.25
N LEU A 108 -7.32 -3.31 19.11
CA LEU A 108 -8.60 -3.35 18.43
C LEU A 108 -8.74 -4.47 17.40
N GLY A 109 -7.69 -5.28 17.20
CA GLY A 109 -7.68 -6.39 16.26
C GLY A 109 -7.49 -5.99 14.81
N TYR A 110 -6.87 -4.84 14.54
CA TYR A 110 -6.40 -4.51 13.20
C TYR A 110 -5.15 -5.35 12.91
N VAL A 111 -5.09 -5.90 11.71
CA VAL A 111 -3.99 -6.74 11.24
C VAL A 111 -3.19 -5.98 10.19
N LEU A 112 -1.86 -6.03 10.29
CA LEU A 112 -0.98 -5.49 9.26
C LEU A 112 -1.26 -6.19 7.94
N ARG A 113 -1.57 -5.41 6.90
CA ARG A 113 -1.89 -5.89 5.55
C ARG A 113 -0.69 -5.80 4.60
N ASN A 114 -0.04 -4.64 4.60
CA ASN A 114 1.15 -4.38 3.79
C ASN A 114 1.99 -3.25 4.38
N ARG A 115 3.24 -3.18 3.94
CA ARG A 115 4.18 -2.12 4.27
C ARG A 115 4.56 -1.35 3.01
N ALA A 116 4.65 -0.02 3.11
CA ALA A 116 5.42 0.78 2.17
C ALA A 116 6.87 0.81 2.62
N MET A 117 7.78 0.52 1.70
CA MET A 117 9.21 0.57 1.95
C MET A 117 9.88 1.49 0.94
N THR A 118 10.93 2.18 1.35
CA THR A 118 11.71 3.07 0.46
C THR A 118 13.20 2.89 0.71
N LYS A 119 13.99 3.23 -0.34
CA LYS A 119 15.44 3.26 -0.29
C LYS A 119 15.95 4.50 -1.01
N PRO A 120 16.77 5.36 -0.37
CA PRO A 120 17.53 6.38 -1.07
C PRO A 120 18.53 5.76 -2.03
N LEU A 121 18.65 6.31 -3.22
CA LEU A 121 19.57 5.86 -4.25
C LEU A 121 20.77 6.81 -4.35
N GLY A 122 21.95 6.24 -4.56
CA GLY A 122 23.16 6.99 -4.88
C GLY A 122 23.20 7.44 -6.36
N ASP A 123 24.33 8.00 -6.76
CA ASP A 123 24.55 8.49 -8.13
C ASP A 123 24.97 7.38 -9.11
N THR A 124 25.42 6.25 -8.59
CA THR A 124 25.94 5.15 -9.40
C THR A 124 24.92 4.03 -9.49
N ALA A 125 24.53 3.68 -10.70
CA ALA A 125 23.65 2.54 -10.93
C ALA A 125 24.35 1.22 -10.54
N PRO A 126 23.67 0.33 -9.81
CA PRO A 126 24.23 -0.97 -9.53
C PRO A 126 24.38 -1.81 -10.81
N ALA A 127 25.47 -2.58 -10.89
CA ALA A 127 25.68 -3.52 -11.98
C ALA A 127 24.84 -4.79 -11.77
N LEU A 128 24.33 -5.35 -12.86
CA LEU A 128 23.71 -6.67 -12.81
C LEU A 128 24.76 -7.77 -12.70
N PRO A 129 24.45 -8.90 -12.06
CA PRO A 129 25.34 -10.08 -12.06
C PRO A 129 25.66 -10.54 -13.49
N ALA A 130 26.86 -11.11 -13.68
CA ALA A 130 27.27 -11.68 -14.96
C ALA A 130 26.24 -12.70 -15.46
N GLY A 131 26.04 -12.76 -16.78
CA GLY A 131 25.02 -13.60 -17.41
C GLY A 131 23.59 -13.05 -17.33
N SER A 132 23.34 -11.97 -16.57
CA SER A 132 22.03 -11.34 -16.47
C SER A 132 21.92 -10.13 -17.37
N ARG A 133 20.81 -10.03 -18.11
CA ARG A 133 20.45 -8.87 -18.92
C ARG A 133 18.95 -8.56 -18.82
N ALA A 134 18.61 -7.30 -19.05
CA ALA A 134 17.22 -6.89 -19.13
C ALA A 134 16.86 -6.50 -20.57
N ARG A 135 15.64 -6.80 -20.97
CA ARG A 135 15.04 -6.32 -22.21
C ARG A 135 13.60 -5.86 -22.00
N ALA A 136 13.10 -5.06 -22.89
CA ALA A 136 11.68 -4.75 -22.92
C ALA A 136 10.86 -6.02 -23.21
N MET A 137 9.66 -6.08 -22.70
CA MET A 137 8.69 -7.14 -22.97
C MET A 137 8.19 -7.03 -24.43
N THR A 138 8.04 -8.13 -25.13
CA THR A 138 7.39 -8.14 -26.46
C THR A 138 5.88 -7.88 -26.32
N ALA A 139 5.18 -7.61 -27.43
CA ALA A 139 3.73 -7.38 -27.37
C ALA A 139 2.94 -8.61 -26.85
N ASP A 140 3.34 -9.79 -27.31
CA ASP A 140 2.67 -11.05 -26.89
C ASP A 140 2.93 -11.39 -25.43
N GLU A 141 4.20 -11.18 -24.97
CA GLU A 141 4.56 -11.34 -23.56
C GLU A 141 3.79 -10.37 -22.68
N PHE A 142 3.64 -9.11 -23.13
CA PHE A 142 2.91 -8.09 -22.39
C PHE A 142 1.43 -8.46 -22.25
N ALA A 143 0.77 -8.89 -23.33
CA ALA A 143 -0.64 -9.27 -23.28
C ALA A 143 -0.87 -10.45 -22.30
N ALA A 144 0.00 -11.45 -22.33
CA ALA A 144 -0.08 -12.59 -21.41
C ALA A 144 0.19 -12.17 -19.95
N TRP A 145 1.21 -11.36 -19.72
CA TRP A 145 1.57 -10.84 -18.41
C TRP A 145 0.45 -9.95 -17.82
N GLN A 146 -0.10 -9.02 -18.60
CA GLN A 146 -1.15 -8.11 -18.13
C GLN A 146 -2.41 -8.88 -17.70
N ALA A 147 -2.80 -9.90 -18.44
CA ALA A 147 -3.95 -10.73 -18.08
C ALA A 147 -3.67 -11.50 -16.76
N TYR A 148 -2.50 -12.09 -16.64
CA TYR A 148 -2.08 -12.80 -15.43
C TYR A 148 -1.99 -11.87 -14.22
N GLU A 149 -1.32 -10.71 -14.37
CA GLU A 149 -1.09 -9.77 -13.28
C GLU A 149 -2.39 -9.16 -12.76
N THR A 150 -3.33 -8.81 -13.66
CA THR A 150 -4.64 -8.31 -13.25
C THR A 150 -5.39 -9.32 -12.38
N GLU A 151 -5.39 -10.58 -12.77
CA GLU A 151 -6.02 -11.67 -12.03
C GLU A 151 -5.31 -11.93 -10.70
N HIS A 152 -3.98 -12.04 -10.73
CA HIS A 152 -3.16 -12.28 -9.56
C HIS A 152 -3.29 -11.16 -8.52
N TYR A 153 -3.25 -9.92 -8.97
CA TYR A 153 -3.41 -8.75 -8.11
C TYR A 153 -4.80 -8.70 -7.45
N ALA A 154 -5.87 -8.97 -8.20
CA ALA A 154 -7.22 -9.05 -7.64
C ALA A 154 -7.31 -10.17 -6.57
N ARG A 155 -6.82 -11.37 -6.84
CA ARG A 155 -6.82 -12.50 -5.89
C ARG A 155 -6.07 -12.17 -4.62
N THR A 156 -4.92 -11.50 -4.75
CA THR A 156 -4.12 -11.05 -3.60
C THR A 156 -4.91 -10.15 -2.66
N TRP A 157 -5.81 -9.31 -3.17
CA TRP A 157 -6.70 -8.47 -2.36
C TRP A 157 -7.87 -9.24 -1.77
N ILE A 158 -8.45 -10.20 -2.51
CA ILE A 158 -9.54 -11.07 -2.03
C ILE A 158 -9.07 -11.89 -0.82
N GLU A 159 -7.90 -12.51 -0.90
CA GLU A 159 -7.29 -13.27 0.20
C GLU A 159 -7.07 -12.42 1.47
N ARG A 160 -7.02 -11.09 1.33
CA ARG A 160 -6.88 -10.12 2.44
C ARG A 160 -8.20 -9.49 2.86
N GLY A 161 -9.30 -10.13 2.47
CA GLY A 161 -10.65 -9.76 2.90
C GLY A 161 -11.26 -8.57 2.17
N VAL A 162 -10.68 -8.12 1.05
CA VAL A 162 -11.35 -7.16 0.17
C VAL A 162 -12.44 -7.91 -0.60
N PRO A 163 -13.67 -7.36 -0.71
CA PRO A 163 -14.72 -7.96 -1.51
C PRO A 163 -14.29 -8.17 -2.95
N GLU A 164 -14.69 -9.30 -3.54
CA GLU A 164 -14.24 -9.75 -4.86
C GLU A 164 -14.51 -8.70 -5.94
N ASP A 165 -15.71 -8.15 -5.97
CA ASP A 165 -16.12 -7.09 -6.90
C ASP A 165 -15.24 -5.84 -6.80
N ALA A 166 -14.92 -5.41 -5.58
CA ALA A 166 -14.05 -4.27 -5.31
C ALA A 166 -12.59 -4.56 -5.67
N ALA A 167 -12.10 -5.79 -5.43
CA ALA A 167 -10.75 -6.21 -5.76
C ALA A 167 -10.50 -6.23 -7.28
N TYR A 168 -11.43 -6.82 -8.06
CA TYR A 168 -11.33 -6.81 -9.52
C TYR A 168 -11.53 -5.41 -10.12
N ALA A 169 -12.44 -4.61 -9.56
CA ALA A 169 -12.61 -3.23 -10.00
C ALA A 169 -11.32 -2.42 -9.80
N LYS A 170 -10.69 -2.58 -8.64
CA LYS A 170 -9.38 -1.96 -8.35
C LYS A 170 -8.30 -2.43 -9.32
N ALA A 171 -8.16 -3.74 -9.53
CA ALA A 171 -7.12 -4.29 -10.39
C ALA A 171 -7.24 -3.75 -11.82
N ARG A 172 -8.44 -3.73 -12.38
CA ARG A 172 -8.68 -3.14 -13.70
C ARG A 172 -8.38 -1.64 -13.73
N SER A 173 -8.93 -0.89 -12.78
CA SER A 173 -8.74 0.56 -12.71
C SER A 173 -7.27 0.97 -12.56
N ASP A 174 -6.50 0.26 -11.72
CA ASP A 174 -5.07 0.53 -11.56
C ASP A 174 -4.31 0.28 -12.87
N HIS A 175 -4.58 -0.84 -13.57
CA HIS A 175 -3.94 -1.14 -14.86
C HIS A 175 -4.32 -0.12 -15.93
N GLU A 176 -5.58 0.27 -16.04
CA GLU A 176 -6.05 1.28 -17.00
C GLU A 176 -5.41 2.65 -16.73
N GLN A 177 -5.26 3.03 -15.48
CA GLN A 177 -4.68 4.32 -15.11
C GLN A 177 -3.16 4.34 -15.26
N LEU A 178 -2.47 3.25 -14.90
CA LEU A 178 -1.01 3.16 -14.95
C LEU A 178 -0.50 2.80 -16.35
N LEU A 179 -1.27 2.04 -17.11
CA LEU A 179 -0.89 1.55 -18.43
C LEU A 179 -1.90 1.96 -19.52
N PRO A 180 -2.23 3.28 -19.66
CA PRO A 180 -3.25 3.74 -20.63
C PRO A 180 -2.88 3.45 -22.09
N HIS A 181 -1.60 3.24 -22.37
CA HIS A 181 -1.07 2.87 -23.69
C HIS A 181 -0.38 1.50 -23.68
N GLY A 182 -0.80 0.62 -22.75
CA GLY A 182 -0.22 -0.70 -22.56
C GLY A 182 1.27 -0.61 -22.22
N ARG A 183 2.10 -1.44 -22.85
CA ARG A 183 3.55 -1.48 -22.62
C ARG A 183 4.29 -0.19 -23.01
N ASP A 184 3.68 0.64 -23.85
CA ASP A 184 4.26 1.90 -24.35
C ASP A 184 3.78 3.11 -23.51
N SER A 185 3.19 2.86 -22.35
CA SER A 185 2.75 3.90 -21.40
C SER A 185 3.95 4.69 -20.88
N GLU A 186 3.81 6.02 -20.90
CA GLU A 186 4.87 6.93 -20.46
C GLU A 186 5.26 6.67 -18.99
N ASN A 187 6.54 6.79 -18.72
CA ASN A 187 7.10 6.62 -17.36
C ASN A 187 6.87 5.23 -16.76
N MET A 188 6.55 4.21 -17.56
CA MET A 188 6.41 2.82 -17.14
C MET A 188 7.45 1.95 -17.87
N LEU A 189 8.22 1.21 -17.12
CA LEU A 189 9.22 0.28 -17.62
C LEU A 189 8.80 -1.14 -17.22
N ILE A 190 8.46 -1.95 -18.24
CA ILE A 190 8.10 -3.36 -18.05
C ILE A 190 9.21 -4.19 -18.70
N SER A 191 10.03 -4.78 -17.86
CA SER A 191 11.26 -5.45 -18.26
C SER A 191 11.19 -6.95 -17.98
N VAL A 192 11.68 -7.74 -18.94
CA VAL A 192 12.00 -9.16 -18.73
C VAL A 192 13.46 -9.25 -18.32
N LEU A 193 13.72 -9.97 -17.22
CA LEU A 193 15.06 -10.37 -16.83
C LEU A 193 15.38 -11.71 -17.46
N GLU A 194 16.50 -11.75 -18.15
CA GLU A 194 17.09 -12.99 -18.66
C GLU A 194 18.41 -13.27 -17.93
N HIS A 195 18.65 -14.53 -17.64
CA HIS A 195 19.90 -15.03 -17.12
C HIS A 195 20.34 -16.26 -17.94
N GLU A 196 21.59 -16.24 -18.49
CA GLU A 196 22.08 -17.27 -19.40
C GLU A 196 21.12 -17.56 -20.58
N GLU A 197 20.56 -16.47 -21.15
CA GLU A 197 19.61 -16.49 -22.27
C GLU A 197 18.19 -17.03 -21.94
N GLU A 198 17.96 -17.48 -20.72
CA GLU A 198 16.64 -17.90 -20.25
C GLU A 198 15.90 -16.77 -19.53
N ARG A 199 14.60 -16.64 -19.81
CA ARG A 199 13.73 -15.74 -19.04
C ARG A 199 13.62 -16.28 -17.61
N VAL A 200 13.87 -15.40 -16.61
CA VAL A 200 13.84 -15.77 -15.20
C VAL A 200 12.88 -14.92 -14.36
N GLY A 201 12.32 -13.84 -14.92
CA GLY A 201 11.35 -13.03 -14.20
C GLY A 201 11.03 -11.71 -14.89
N VAL A 202 10.16 -10.94 -14.25
CA VAL A 202 9.60 -9.67 -14.73
C VAL A 202 9.74 -8.59 -13.66
N LEU A 203 9.92 -7.36 -14.14
CA LEU A 203 9.90 -6.14 -13.34
C LEU A 203 8.94 -5.12 -13.98
N TRP A 204 8.04 -4.56 -13.17
CA TRP A 204 7.26 -3.39 -13.53
C TRP A 204 7.65 -2.21 -12.64
N LEU A 205 8.30 -1.22 -13.22
CA LEU A 205 8.79 -0.02 -12.56
C LEU A 205 8.10 1.22 -13.12
N GLY A 206 7.56 2.07 -12.25
CA GLY A 206 7.05 3.39 -12.61
C GLY A 206 8.04 4.50 -12.21
N LEU A 207 8.21 5.47 -13.09
CA LEU A 207 9.05 6.64 -12.90
C LEU A 207 8.18 7.85 -12.56
N GLN A 208 7.92 8.07 -11.29
CA GLN A 208 7.19 9.24 -10.80
C GLN A 208 8.11 10.48 -10.80
N GLU A 209 7.55 11.66 -10.56
CA GLU A 209 8.31 12.93 -10.64
C GLU A 209 9.50 12.95 -9.66
N ASP A 210 9.28 12.51 -8.40
CA ASP A 210 10.27 12.57 -7.31
C ASP A 210 10.94 11.23 -7.00
N ARG A 211 10.39 10.11 -7.49
CA ARG A 211 10.86 8.76 -7.17
C ARG A 211 10.57 7.74 -8.26
N ALA A 212 11.22 6.59 -8.16
CA ALA A 212 10.77 5.38 -8.84
C ALA A 212 9.90 4.53 -7.89
N PHE A 213 8.98 3.74 -8.46
CA PHE A 213 8.12 2.85 -7.69
C PHE A 213 8.02 1.48 -8.35
N VAL A 214 8.35 0.42 -7.61
CA VAL A 214 8.21 -0.96 -8.06
C VAL A 214 6.75 -1.39 -7.85
N PHE A 215 6.01 -1.56 -8.96
CA PHE A 215 4.64 -2.05 -8.94
C PHE A 215 4.59 -3.57 -8.83
N ASP A 216 5.47 -4.24 -9.62
CA ASP A 216 5.59 -5.69 -9.58
C ASP A 216 7.03 -6.14 -9.77
N VAL A 217 7.39 -7.22 -9.07
CA VAL A 217 8.64 -7.95 -9.22
C VAL A 217 8.37 -9.44 -9.01
N GLU A 218 8.44 -10.20 -10.10
CA GLU A 218 8.16 -11.63 -10.07
C GLU A 218 9.32 -12.44 -10.64
N VAL A 219 9.71 -13.49 -9.91
CA VAL A 219 10.64 -14.53 -10.41
C VAL A 219 9.82 -15.73 -10.86
N ASP A 220 10.03 -16.15 -12.09
CA ASP A 220 9.39 -17.34 -12.66
C ASP A 220 9.59 -18.54 -11.73
N ALA A 221 8.53 -19.31 -11.49
CA ALA A 221 8.50 -20.35 -10.44
C ALA A 221 9.67 -21.34 -10.51
N ALA A 222 10.08 -21.73 -11.73
CA ALA A 222 11.21 -22.64 -11.97
C ALA A 222 12.59 -22.06 -11.60
N HIS A 223 12.68 -20.73 -11.43
CA HIS A 223 13.93 -20.03 -11.19
C HIS A 223 14.03 -19.40 -9.79
N ARG A 224 13.04 -19.64 -8.91
CA ARG A 224 13.03 -19.14 -7.53
C ARG A 224 14.17 -19.75 -6.70
N GLY A 225 14.59 -19.03 -5.66
CA GLY A 225 15.66 -19.48 -4.76
C GLY A 225 17.10 -19.33 -5.31
N ARG A 226 17.28 -18.77 -6.52
CA ARG A 226 18.58 -18.62 -7.20
C ARG A 226 19.13 -17.18 -7.22
N GLY A 227 18.54 -16.27 -6.44
CA GLY A 227 19.00 -14.87 -6.36
C GLY A 227 18.39 -13.91 -7.39
N HIS A 228 17.57 -14.39 -8.33
CA HIS A 228 17.00 -13.54 -9.40
C HIS A 228 16.08 -12.40 -8.88
N GLY A 229 15.42 -12.59 -7.73
CA GLY A 229 14.68 -11.49 -7.09
C GLY A 229 15.59 -10.31 -6.71
N ARG A 230 16.79 -10.59 -6.21
CA ARG A 230 17.81 -9.56 -5.95
C ARG A 230 18.27 -8.89 -7.24
N THR A 231 18.46 -9.66 -8.30
CA THR A 231 18.86 -9.13 -9.62
C THR A 231 17.78 -8.22 -10.20
N LEU A 232 16.50 -8.58 -10.07
CA LEU A 232 15.37 -7.72 -10.48
C LEU A 232 15.33 -6.42 -9.70
N MET A 233 15.59 -6.45 -8.40
CA MET A 233 15.66 -5.23 -7.59
C MET A 233 16.86 -4.35 -7.95
N LEU A 234 18.03 -4.94 -8.23
CA LEU A 234 19.20 -4.21 -8.74
C LEU A 234 18.89 -3.58 -10.12
N LEU A 235 18.15 -4.29 -10.97
CA LEU A 235 17.66 -3.74 -12.24
C LEU A 235 16.74 -2.52 -12.01
N ALA A 236 15.78 -2.63 -11.08
CA ALA A 236 14.90 -1.52 -10.73
C ALA A 236 15.69 -0.29 -10.26
N GLU A 237 16.67 -0.49 -9.38
CA GLU A 237 17.55 0.57 -8.88
C GLU A 237 18.39 1.18 -10.02
N ALA A 238 18.95 0.35 -10.91
CA ALA A 238 19.73 0.83 -12.05
C ALA A 238 18.87 1.67 -13.00
N GLN A 239 17.67 1.22 -13.34
CA GLN A 239 16.74 1.97 -14.18
C GLN A 239 16.29 3.28 -13.52
N ALA A 240 16.03 3.27 -12.20
CA ALA A 240 15.69 4.47 -11.45
C ALA A 240 16.81 5.51 -11.47
N VAL A 241 18.06 5.10 -11.21
CA VAL A 241 19.24 5.97 -11.26
C VAL A 241 19.45 6.52 -12.66
N ALA A 242 19.35 5.68 -13.70
CA ALA A 242 19.47 6.11 -15.09
C ALA A 242 18.41 7.16 -15.49
N ALA A 243 17.21 7.09 -14.88
CA ALA A 243 16.14 8.07 -15.03
C ALA A 243 16.29 9.30 -14.10
N GLY A 244 17.41 9.42 -13.36
CA GLY A 244 17.66 10.54 -12.46
C GLY A 244 16.87 10.51 -11.15
N ARG A 245 16.29 9.37 -10.78
CA ARG A 245 15.55 9.24 -9.51
C ARG A 245 16.50 8.94 -8.36
N ARG A 246 16.26 9.61 -7.22
CA ARG A 246 17.08 9.49 -6.00
C ARG A 246 16.39 8.71 -4.89
N LEU A 247 15.17 8.29 -5.12
CA LEU A 247 14.38 7.50 -4.20
C LEU A 247 13.66 6.40 -4.97
N ILE A 248 13.65 5.19 -4.44
CA ILE A 248 12.83 4.10 -4.94
C ILE A 248 11.93 3.58 -3.82
N GLY A 249 10.68 3.26 -4.16
CA GLY A 249 9.71 2.74 -3.23
C GLY A 249 9.01 1.50 -3.75
N LEU A 250 8.39 0.77 -2.85
CA LEU A 250 7.55 -0.39 -3.13
C LEU A 250 6.53 -0.61 -2.03
N ASN A 251 5.55 -1.45 -2.30
CA ASN A 251 4.69 -2.05 -1.27
C ASN A 251 4.95 -3.55 -1.20
N VAL A 252 5.02 -4.09 0.02
CA VAL A 252 5.10 -5.53 0.26
C VAL A 252 3.95 -5.98 1.15
N PHE A 253 3.25 -7.02 0.76
CA PHE A 253 2.20 -7.61 1.57
C PHE A 253 2.78 -8.32 2.80
N ALA A 254 2.14 -8.12 3.94
CA ALA A 254 2.51 -8.81 5.17
C ALA A 254 2.40 -10.33 4.98
N GLY A 255 3.38 -11.05 5.51
CA GLY A 255 3.49 -12.50 5.34
C GLY A 255 4.29 -12.94 4.11
N ASN A 256 4.66 -12.04 3.20
CA ASN A 256 5.65 -12.34 2.17
C ASN A 256 7.06 -12.16 2.74
N THR A 257 7.42 -13.02 3.69
CA THR A 257 8.68 -12.93 4.45
C THR A 257 9.91 -13.00 3.56
N ALA A 258 9.85 -13.76 2.46
CA ALA A 258 10.96 -13.85 1.51
C ALA A 258 11.24 -12.50 0.83
N ALA A 259 10.20 -11.80 0.40
CA ALA A 259 10.32 -10.47 -0.20
C ALA A 259 10.71 -9.42 0.86
N GLU A 260 10.11 -9.46 2.06
CA GLU A 260 10.47 -8.55 3.16
C GLU A 260 11.97 -8.63 3.49
N HIS A 261 12.52 -9.84 3.71
CA HIS A 261 13.94 -10.05 3.97
C HIS A 261 14.82 -9.62 2.79
N LEU A 262 14.37 -9.86 1.54
CA LEU A 262 15.10 -9.40 0.36
C LEU A 262 15.24 -7.88 0.36
N TYR A 263 14.13 -7.15 0.53
CA TYR A 263 14.13 -5.69 0.50
C TYR A 263 14.93 -5.10 1.67
N GLU A 264 14.78 -5.61 2.88
CA GLU A 264 15.58 -5.21 4.04
C GLU A 264 17.08 -5.42 3.79
N SER A 265 17.46 -6.59 3.23
CA SER A 265 18.87 -6.90 2.89
C SER A 265 19.47 -6.02 1.79
N LEU A 266 18.62 -5.34 1.01
CA LEU A 266 18.99 -4.37 -0.01
C LEU A 266 18.99 -2.92 0.52
N GLY A 267 18.62 -2.72 1.80
CA GLY A 267 18.61 -1.40 2.44
C GLY A 267 17.30 -0.63 2.27
N TYR A 268 16.19 -1.31 1.90
CA TYR A 268 14.87 -0.69 1.97
C TYR A 268 14.40 -0.63 3.41
N ALA A 269 13.90 0.52 3.82
CA ALA A 269 13.32 0.74 5.14
C ALA A 269 11.81 0.90 5.06
N THR A 270 11.09 0.31 6.02
CA THR A 270 9.64 0.50 6.12
C THR A 270 9.35 1.94 6.54
N THR A 271 8.54 2.65 5.78
CA THR A 271 8.12 4.03 6.07
C THR A 271 6.69 4.11 6.57
N ARG A 272 5.85 3.12 6.23
CA ARG A 272 4.44 3.08 6.62
C ARG A 272 3.90 1.66 6.69
N GLY A 273 3.10 1.37 7.71
CA GLY A 273 2.28 0.16 7.80
C GLY A 273 0.81 0.47 7.48
N TYR A 274 0.17 -0.40 6.72
CA TYR A 274 -1.26 -0.35 6.43
C TYR A 274 -1.95 -1.51 7.14
N TYR A 275 -2.90 -1.17 7.99
CA TYR A 275 -3.62 -2.13 8.81
C TYR A 275 -5.09 -2.18 8.39
N SER A 276 -5.70 -3.34 8.52
CA SER A 276 -7.12 -3.52 8.22
C SER A 276 -7.82 -4.40 9.25
N LYS A 277 -9.13 -4.21 9.35
CA LYS A 277 -10.02 -5.01 10.20
C LYS A 277 -11.33 -5.26 9.46
N PRO A 278 -11.84 -6.51 9.40
CA PRO A 278 -13.17 -6.80 8.90
C PRO A 278 -14.24 -6.11 9.78
N LEU A 279 -15.32 -5.67 9.15
CA LEU A 279 -16.51 -5.16 9.81
C LEU A 279 -17.67 -6.13 9.50
N PRO A 280 -17.97 -7.05 10.41
CA PRO A 280 -19.06 -8.00 10.24
C PRO A 280 -20.43 -7.32 10.28
#